data_4b60ef2efe04a12c6064f6ce3a447bab
#
_entry.id   4b60ef2efe04a12c6064f6ce3a447bab
#
_cell.length_a   1.000
_cell.length_b   1.000
_cell.length_c   1.000
_cell.angle_alpha   90.00
_cell.angle_beta   90.00
_cell.angle_gamma   90.00
#
_symmetry.space_group_name_H-M   'P 1'
#
loop_
_entity.id
_entity.type
_entity.pdbx_description
1 polymer ?
#
loop_
_entity_poly.entity_id
_entity_poly.type
_entity_poly.pdbx_seq_one_letter_code
_entity_poly.pdbx_strand_id
1 'polypeptide(L)'
;MRPSIPSVRARALLLVLWACMIFPAGRAMAAELTTAALEAWLARYGEAWETRDADKAADLFTPEATYHEMPFDAPLAGAARIREYWARVTADQRDIDFSSRPIMVDADTGVAEWSATFRAGSTGATIELNGVFVLEFDDAGRCTSLREWWHVRQK
;
A
#
# COMPACT_ATOMS: atom_id res chain seq x y z
N MET A 1 10.81 -46.78 82.65
CA MET A 1 10.27 -46.87 81.25
C MET A 1 9.85 -45.49 80.80
N ARG A 2 10.58 -44.88 79.91
CA ARG A 2 10.22 -43.58 79.30
C ARG A 2 9.93 -43.86 77.84
N PRO A 3 8.82 -43.40 77.22
CA PRO A 3 8.61 -43.51 75.82
C PRO A 3 9.27 -42.31 75.05
N SER A 4 9.95 -42.62 73.97
CA SER A 4 10.61 -41.70 73.10
C SER A 4 9.61 -40.96 72.21
N ILE A 5 9.79 -39.68 72.09
CA ILE A 5 9.03 -38.80 71.17
C ILE A 5 9.74 -38.76 69.80
N PRO A 6 9.11 -39.00 68.66
CA PRO A 6 9.73 -38.85 67.37
C PRO A 6 9.74 -37.39 66.93
N SER A 7 10.89 -36.93 66.44
CA SER A 7 11.13 -35.60 65.88
C SER A 7 10.41 -35.38 64.60
N VAL A 8 9.58 -34.34 64.53
CA VAL A 8 8.97 -33.82 63.25
C VAL A 8 10.00 -33.04 62.51
N ARG A 9 10.40 -33.56 61.34
CA ARG A 9 11.23 -32.83 60.38
C ARG A 9 10.34 -31.84 59.60
N ALA A 10 10.53 -30.55 59.87
CA ALA A 10 9.94 -29.46 59.07
C ALA A 10 10.48 -29.48 57.63
N ARG A 11 9.64 -29.79 56.69
CA ARG A 11 9.91 -29.58 55.26
C ARG A 11 9.57 -28.13 54.92
N ALA A 12 10.62 -27.33 54.66
CA ALA A 12 10.45 -25.99 54.14
C ALA A 12 10.00 -26.09 52.65
N LEU A 13 8.77 -25.65 52.39
CA LEU A 13 8.22 -25.49 51.05
C LEU A 13 8.74 -24.18 50.49
N LEU A 14 9.70 -24.23 49.56
CA LEU A 14 10.13 -23.07 48.74
C LEU A 14 9.09 -22.80 47.67
N LEU A 15 8.21 -21.83 47.92
CA LEU A 15 7.32 -21.24 46.89
C LEU A 15 8.16 -20.33 46.01
N VAL A 16 8.52 -20.81 44.81
CA VAL A 16 9.10 -19.99 43.74
C VAL A 16 7.96 -19.22 43.09
N LEU A 17 7.79 -17.96 43.49
CA LEU A 17 6.91 -17.00 42.77
C LEU A 17 7.51 -16.67 41.40
N TRP A 18 7.00 -17.30 40.37
CA TRP A 18 7.23 -16.90 38.97
C TRP A 18 6.43 -15.63 38.68
N ALA A 19 7.07 -14.47 38.84
CA ALA A 19 6.50 -13.21 38.39
C ALA A 19 6.47 -13.21 36.84
N CYS A 20 5.32 -13.53 36.24
CA CYS A 20 5.06 -13.24 34.84
C CYS A 20 5.13 -11.73 34.63
N MET A 21 6.27 -11.23 34.16
CA MET A 21 6.36 -9.89 33.58
C MET A 21 5.55 -9.89 32.28
N ILE A 22 4.31 -9.46 32.38
CA ILE A 22 3.51 -9.10 31.21
C ILE A 22 4.11 -7.79 30.69
N PHE A 23 5.05 -7.89 29.70
CA PHE A 23 5.41 -6.75 28.89
C PHE A 23 4.15 -6.37 28.10
N PRO A 24 3.64 -5.14 28.24
CA PRO A 24 2.65 -4.68 27.29
C PRO A 24 3.33 -4.72 25.90
N ALA A 25 2.82 -5.54 25.00
CA ALA A 25 3.21 -5.47 23.59
C ALA A 25 2.91 -4.05 23.14
N GLY A 26 3.97 -3.22 23.08
CA GLY A 26 3.87 -1.88 22.53
C GLY A 26 3.26 -2.03 21.13
N ARG A 27 2.05 -1.52 20.94
CA ARG A 27 1.43 -1.40 19.64
C ARG A 27 2.38 -0.53 18.84
N ALA A 28 3.13 -1.13 17.91
CA ALA A 28 3.90 -0.34 16.96
C ALA A 28 2.91 0.65 16.34
N MET A 29 3.14 1.93 16.55
CA MET A 29 2.37 2.96 15.85
C MET A 29 2.59 2.70 14.36
N ALA A 30 1.50 2.50 13.62
CA ALA A 30 1.55 2.46 12.18
C ALA A 30 2.34 3.68 11.70
N ALA A 31 3.27 3.51 10.77
CA ALA A 31 4.02 4.63 10.24
C ALA A 31 3.05 5.50 9.45
N GLU A 32 2.83 6.75 9.91
CA GLU A 32 2.00 7.70 9.18
C GLU A 32 2.59 7.96 7.79
N LEU A 33 1.76 7.96 6.77
CA LEU A 33 2.15 8.36 5.43
C LEU A 33 2.66 9.81 5.46
N THR A 34 3.82 10.05 4.87
CA THR A 34 4.36 11.42 4.72
C THR A 34 4.20 11.91 3.28
N THR A 35 4.19 13.22 3.09
CA THR A 35 4.21 13.81 1.73
C THR A 35 5.37 13.28 0.90
N ALA A 36 6.57 13.15 1.48
CA ALA A 36 7.74 12.61 0.78
C ALA A 36 7.57 11.12 0.39
N ALA A 37 6.90 10.31 1.24
CA ALA A 37 6.60 8.93 0.91
C ALA A 37 5.57 8.83 -0.24
N LEU A 38 4.56 9.68 -0.23
CA LEU A 38 3.59 9.80 -1.32
C LEU A 38 4.27 10.23 -2.63
N GLU A 39 5.13 11.25 -2.60
CA GLU A 39 5.92 11.69 -3.77
C GLU A 39 6.77 10.55 -4.33
N ALA A 40 7.47 9.82 -3.46
CA ALA A 40 8.29 8.69 -3.89
C ALA A 40 7.47 7.54 -4.51
N TRP A 41 6.27 7.29 -4.00
CA TRP A 41 5.35 6.31 -4.58
C TRP A 41 4.86 6.77 -5.96
N LEU A 42 4.42 8.03 -6.08
CA LEU A 42 3.94 8.63 -7.33
C LEU A 42 5.04 8.64 -8.41
N ALA A 43 6.28 8.92 -8.03
CA ALA A 43 7.41 8.87 -8.96
C ALA A 43 7.63 7.45 -9.53
N ARG A 44 7.54 6.42 -8.68
CA ARG A 44 7.64 5.01 -9.12
C ARG A 44 6.45 4.60 -10.00
N TYR A 45 5.25 5.11 -9.68
CA TYR A 45 4.05 4.87 -10.48
C TYR A 45 4.21 5.48 -11.88
N GLY A 46 4.70 6.73 -11.97
CA GLY A 46 5.02 7.38 -13.24
C GLY A 46 6.07 6.61 -14.04
N GLU A 47 7.18 6.21 -13.41
CA GLU A 47 8.22 5.40 -14.05
C GLU A 47 7.64 4.09 -14.62
N ALA A 48 6.80 3.38 -13.85
CA ALA A 48 6.16 2.15 -14.30
C ALA A 48 5.27 2.40 -15.52
N TRP A 49 4.54 3.52 -15.54
CA TRP A 49 3.71 3.90 -16.68
C TRP A 49 4.53 4.26 -17.90
N GLU A 50 5.50 5.16 -17.77
CA GLU A 50 6.36 5.62 -18.87
C GLU A 50 7.16 4.48 -19.50
N THR A 51 7.61 3.53 -18.68
CA THR A 51 8.31 2.32 -19.16
C THR A 51 7.35 1.21 -19.60
N ARG A 52 6.05 1.35 -19.35
CA ARG A 52 5.01 0.34 -19.61
C ARG A 52 5.31 -1.00 -18.94
N ASP A 53 5.87 -0.93 -17.74
CA ASP A 53 6.26 -2.08 -16.94
C ASP A 53 5.14 -2.46 -15.96
N ALA A 54 4.32 -3.42 -16.39
CA ALA A 54 3.18 -3.87 -15.61
C ALA A 54 3.59 -4.59 -14.31
N ASP A 55 4.78 -5.18 -14.26
CA ASP A 55 5.31 -5.82 -13.04
C ASP A 55 5.69 -4.73 -12.03
N LYS A 56 6.45 -3.69 -12.44
CA LYS A 56 6.75 -2.55 -11.57
C LYS A 56 5.49 -1.85 -11.08
N ALA A 57 4.46 -1.69 -11.92
CA ALA A 57 3.19 -1.11 -11.51
C ALA A 57 2.51 -1.96 -10.43
N ALA A 58 2.43 -3.28 -10.61
CA ALA A 58 1.81 -4.19 -9.66
C ALA A 58 2.55 -4.27 -8.32
N ASP A 59 3.89 -4.16 -8.32
CA ASP A 59 4.74 -4.20 -7.12
C ASP A 59 4.51 -3.01 -6.17
N LEU A 60 3.86 -1.95 -6.65
CA LEU A 60 3.46 -0.80 -5.82
C LEU A 60 2.27 -1.09 -4.92
N PHE A 61 1.55 -2.17 -5.17
CA PHE A 61 0.32 -2.53 -4.49
C PHE A 61 0.49 -3.73 -3.56
N THR A 62 -0.38 -3.83 -2.56
CA THR A 62 -0.46 -5.05 -1.75
C THR A 62 -1.08 -6.19 -2.57
N PRO A 63 -0.85 -7.47 -2.20
CA PRO A 63 -1.43 -8.61 -2.92
C PRO A 63 -2.96 -8.55 -3.06
N GLU A 64 -3.66 -7.97 -2.08
CA GLU A 64 -5.12 -7.85 -2.00
C GLU A 64 -5.65 -6.46 -2.39
N ALA A 65 -4.79 -5.57 -2.90
CA ALA A 65 -5.15 -4.20 -3.22
C ALA A 65 -6.35 -4.09 -4.16
N THR A 66 -7.06 -2.97 -4.05
CA THR A 66 -8.11 -2.60 -4.99
C THR A 66 -7.68 -1.43 -5.88
N TYR A 67 -8.04 -1.49 -7.15
CA TYR A 67 -7.81 -0.42 -8.12
C TYR A 67 -9.13 -0.06 -8.79
N HIS A 68 -9.63 1.14 -8.54
CA HIS A 68 -10.93 1.61 -8.98
C HIS A 68 -10.79 2.77 -9.97
N GLU A 69 -10.70 2.45 -11.24
CA GLU A 69 -10.55 3.42 -12.33
C GLU A 69 -11.84 4.18 -12.64
N MET A 70 -12.94 3.47 -12.68
CA MET A 70 -14.24 4.02 -13.11
C MET A 70 -15.26 3.90 -12.00
N PRO A 71 -15.91 5.01 -11.57
CA PRO A 71 -16.72 5.04 -10.35
C PRO A 71 -17.99 4.16 -10.40
N PHE A 72 -18.41 3.72 -11.58
CA PHE A 72 -19.59 2.86 -11.74
C PHE A 72 -19.25 1.39 -11.99
N ASP A 73 -17.96 1.06 -12.17
CA ASP A 73 -17.51 -0.31 -12.39
C ASP A 73 -17.06 -0.95 -11.09
N ALA A 74 -17.01 -2.26 -11.05
CA ALA A 74 -16.37 -2.96 -9.94
C ALA A 74 -14.86 -2.72 -9.96
N PRO A 75 -14.21 -2.49 -8.81
CA PRO A 75 -12.76 -2.32 -8.75
C PRO A 75 -12.05 -3.63 -9.16
N LEU A 76 -10.88 -3.47 -9.73
CA LEU A 76 -9.95 -4.59 -9.88
C LEU A 76 -9.49 -5.03 -8.48
N ALA A 77 -9.54 -6.32 -8.21
CA ALA A 77 -9.15 -6.87 -6.92
C ALA A 77 -7.89 -7.73 -7.07
N GLY A 78 -6.86 -7.36 -6.31
CA GLY A 78 -5.57 -8.02 -6.23
C GLY A 78 -4.53 -7.54 -7.24
N ALA A 79 -3.26 -7.52 -6.81
CA ALA A 79 -2.11 -7.07 -7.61
C ALA A 79 -2.00 -7.80 -8.96
N ALA A 80 -2.36 -9.08 -9.03
CA ALA A 80 -2.35 -9.83 -10.29
C ALA A 80 -3.31 -9.24 -11.33
N ARG A 81 -4.53 -8.84 -10.90
CA ARG A 81 -5.51 -8.21 -11.79
C ARG A 81 -5.09 -6.80 -12.20
N ILE A 82 -4.44 -6.06 -11.28
CA ILE A 82 -3.86 -4.75 -11.58
C ILE A 82 -2.77 -4.89 -12.64
N ARG A 83 -1.89 -5.89 -12.52
CA ARG A 83 -0.85 -6.19 -13.51
C ARG A 83 -1.43 -6.49 -14.90
N GLU A 84 -2.45 -7.36 -14.97
CA GLU A 84 -3.11 -7.68 -16.25
C GLU A 84 -3.74 -6.44 -16.90
N TYR A 85 -4.36 -5.59 -16.09
CA TYR A 85 -4.92 -4.31 -16.53
C TYR A 85 -3.82 -3.42 -17.13
N TRP A 86 -2.72 -3.20 -16.39
CA TRP A 86 -1.60 -2.36 -16.82
C TRP A 86 -0.96 -2.86 -18.11
N ALA A 87 -0.72 -4.16 -18.23
CA ALA A 87 -0.19 -4.77 -19.46
C ALA A 87 -1.09 -4.49 -20.67
N ARG A 88 -2.42 -4.49 -20.47
CA ARG A 88 -3.39 -4.24 -21.53
C ARG A 88 -3.50 -2.76 -21.92
N VAL A 89 -3.66 -1.87 -20.93
CA VAL A 89 -3.92 -0.45 -21.20
C VAL A 89 -2.71 0.27 -21.77
N THR A 90 -1.50 -0.15 -21.41
CA THR A 90 -0.27 0.47 -21.90
C THR A 90 0.22 -0.12 -23.22
N ALA A 91 -0.36 -1.22 -23.70
CA ALA A 91 0.10 -1.92 -24.91
C ALA A 91 0.16 -1.02 -26.15
N ASP A 92 -0.81 -0.12 -26.32
CA ASP A 92 -0.91 0.81 -27.45
C ASP A 92 -0.42 2.23 -27.13
N GLN A 93 0.12 2.48 -25.94
CA GLN A 93 0.63 3.80 -25.57
C GLN A 93 2.10 3.96 -25.94
N ARG A 94 2.47 5.14 -26.42
CA ARG A 94 3.85 5.51 -26.80
C ARG A 94 4.15 6.92 -26.32
N ASP A 95 5.43 7.20 -26.06
CA ASP A 95 5.91 8.52 -25.68
C ASP A 95 5.12 9.07 -24.48
N ILE A 96 4.99 8.25 -23.44
CA ILE A 96 4.22 8.56 -22.24
C ILE A 96 5.03 9.56 -21.40
N ASP A 97 4.37 10.65 -21.01
CA ASP A 97 4.88 11.65 -20.07
C ASP A 97 3.86 11.79 -18.94
N PHE A 98 4.28 11.45 -17.73
CA PHE A 98 3.44 11.49 -16.53
C PHE A 98 3.97 12.53 -15.54
N SER A 99 3.07 13.28 -14.95
CA SER A 99 3.38 14.18 -13.86
C SER A 99 2.33 14.13 -12.78
N SER A 100 2.75 14.35 -11.53
CA SER A 100 1.85 14.32 -10.38
C SER A 100 2.32 15.28 -9.29
N ARG A 101 1.39 15.67 -8.43
CA ARG A 101 1.65 16.53 -7.28
C ARG A 101 0.74 16.13 -6.11
N PRO A 102 1.29 15.83 -4.93
CA PRO A 102 0.50 15.67 -3.72
C PRO A 102 -0.36 16.89 -3.43
N ILE A 103 -1.60 16.66 -3.04
CA ILE A 103 -2.54 17.69 -2.55
C ILE A 103 -2.57 17.67 -1.02
N MET A 104 -2.71 16.45 -0.46
CA MET A 104 -2.75 16.25 0.99
C MET A 104 -2.35 14.84 1.37
N VAL A 105 -1.98 14.70 2.64
CA VAL A 105 -1.76 13.42 3.32
C VAL A 105 -2.45 13.49 4.68
N ASP A 106 -3.19 12.46 5.04
CA ASP A 106 -3.84 12.30 6.34
C ASP A 106 -3.82 10.81 6.75
N ALA A 107 -3.19 10.52 7.88
CA ALA A 107 -2.95 9.16 8.38
C ALA A 107 -2.29 8.26 7.34
N ASP A 108 -3.00 7.30 6.78
CA ASP A 108 -2.58 6.36 5.74
C ASP A 108 -3.05 6.75 4.33
N THR A 109 -3.74 7.88 4.21
CA THR A 109 -4.39 8.33 2.98
C THR A 109 -3.62 9.47 2.32
N GLY A 110 -3.37 9.33 1.02
CA GLY A 110 -2.81 10.37 0.17
C GLY A 110 -3.77 10.79 -0.94
N VAL A 111 -3.80 12.09 -1.24
CA VAL A 111 -4.52 12.64 -2.40
C VAL A 111 -3.51 13.36 -3.28
N ALA A 112 -3.55 13.10 -4.58
CA ALA A 112 -2.68 13.73 -5.55
C ALA A 112 -3.41 14.07 -6.84
N GLU A 113 -3.11 15.22 -7.42
CA GLU A 113 -3.46 15.45 -8.82
C GLU A 113 -2.40 14.82 -9.73
N TRP A 114 -2.82 14.47 -10.93
CA TRP A 114 -1.92 13.91 -11.93
C TRP A 114 -2.34 14.31 -13.34
N SER A 115 -1.40 14.26 -14.24
CA SER A 115 -1.64 14.37 -15.67
C SER A 115 -0.76 13.41 -16.44
N ALA A 116 -1.24 12.96 -17.59
CA ALA A 116 -0.45 12.16 -18.51
C ALA A 116 -0.71 12.57 -19.94
N THR A 117 0.32 12.47 -20.76
CA THR A 117 0.23 12.63 -22.22
C THR A 117 0.85 11.43 -22.87
N PHE A 118 0.22 10.89 -23.90
CA PHE A 118 0.81 9.82 -24.69
C PHE A 118 0.27 9.83 -26.13
N ARG A 119 0.94 9.10 -27.01
CA ARG A 119 0.47 8.84 -28.37
C ARG A 119 -0.16 7.44 -28.43
N ALA A 120 -1.36 7.37 -28.98
CA ALA A 120 -1.97 6.08 -29.32
C ALA A 120 -1.22 5.46 -30.50
N GLY A 121 -0.62 4.29 -30.32
CA GLY A 121 0.20 3.64 -31.34
C GLY A 121 -0.60 3.26 -32.58
N SER A 122 -1.86 2.87 -32.42
CA SER A 122 -2.77 2.47 -33.50
C SER A 122 -3.23 3.61 -34.37
N THR A 123 -3.42 4.82 -33.83
CA THR A 123 -3.97 5.99 -34.56
C THR A 123 -2.99 7.15 -34.71
N GLY A 124 -1.93 7.18 -33.90
CA GLY A 124 -1.00 8.31 -33.80
C GLY A 124 -1.58 9.53 -33.08
N ALA A 125 -2.82 9.48 -32.61
CA ALA A 125 -3.46 10.58 -31.89
C ALA A 125 -2.74 10.88 -30.58
N THR A 126 -2.66 12.15 -30.23
CA THR A 126 -2.19 12.58 -28.90
C THR A 126 -3.37 12.55 -27.92
N ILE A 127 -3.19 11.82 -26.85
CA ILE A 127 -4.16 11.71 -25.75
C ILE A 127 -3.60 12.47 -24.55
N GLU A 128 -4.42 13.30 -23.96
CA GLU A 128 -4.11 14.02 -22.72
C GLU A 128 -5.10 13.59 -21.65
N LEU A 129 -4.59 13.20 -20.49
CA LEU A 129 -5.36 12.84 -19.30
C LEU A 129 -5.05 13.82 -18.18
N ASN A 130 -6.04 14.10 -17.35
CA ASN A 130 -5.86 14.83 -16.10
C ASN A 130 -6.84 14.31 -15.07
N GLY A 131 -6.36 14.09 -13.85
CA GLY A 131 -7.18 13.47 -12.82
C GLY A 131 -6.67 13.66 -11.40
N VAL A 132 -7.36 12.98 -10.50
CA VAL A 132 -7.04 12.94 -9.08
C VAL A 132 -7.00 11.48 -8.61
N PHE A 133 -5.97 11.14 -7.84
CA PHE A 133 -5.89 9.91 -7.07
C PHE A 133 -6.33 10.13 -5.63
N VAL A 134 -7.03 9.16 -5.08
CA VAL A 134 -7.18 8.93 -3.64
C VAL A 134 -6.57 7.56 -3.35
N LEU A 135 -5.54 7.55 -2.51
CA LEU A 135 -4.65 6.42 -2.28
C LEU A 135 -4.66 6.06 -0.79
N GLU A 136 -4.73 4.78 -0.47
CA GLU A 136 -4.56 4.27 0.90
C GLU A 136 -3.34 3.34 0.93
N PHE A 137 -2.60 3.35 2.05
CA PHE A 137 -1.32 2.65 2.15
C PHE A 137 -1.25 1.74 3.38
N ASP A 138 -0.46 0.68 3.28
CA ASP A 138 -0.05 -0.13 4.43
C ASP A 138 1.20 0.48 5.12
N ASP A 139 1.56 -0.05 6.29
CA ASP A 139 2.73 0.37 7.06
C ASP A 139 4.07 0.16 6.31
N ALA A 140 4.08 -0.63 5.25
CA ALA A 140 5.25 -0.86 4.40
C ALA A 140 5.31 0.12 3.21
N GLY A 141 4.35 1.05 3.09
CA GLY A 141 4.27 2.03 2.02
C GLY A 141 3.82 1.45 0.67
N ARG A 142 3.09 0.32 0.68
CA ARG A 142 2.42 -0.22 -0.49
C ARG A 142 0.97 0.22 -0.52
N CYS A 143 0.46 0.51 -1.70
CA CYS A 143 -0.93 0.93 -1.89
C CYS A 143 -1.88 -0.25 -1.65
N THR A 144 -2.86 -0.05 -0.77
CA THR A 144 -3.94 -0.99 -0.48
C THR A 144 -5.20 -0.69 -1.28
N SER A 145 -5.40 0.59 -1.63
CA SER A 145 -6.57 1.05 -2.37
C SER A 145 -6.19 2.26 -3.23
N LEU A 146 -6.48 2.19 -4.52
CA LEU A 146 -6.42 3.33 -5.43
C LEU A 146 -7.80 3.57 -6.00
N ARG A 147 -8.24 4.81 -5.91
CA ARG A 147 -9.42 5.32 -6.61
C ARG A 147 -9.03 6.53 -7.42
N GLU A 148 -9.56 6.63 -8.63
CA GLU A 148 -9.26 7.77 -9.49
C GLU A 148 -10.50 8.31 -10.21
N TRP A 149 -10.42 9.57 -10.52
CA TRP A 149 -11.36 10.30 -11.38
C TRP A 149 -10.52 11.08 -12.37
N TRP A 150 -10.81 10.93 -13.64
CA TRP A 150 -10.02 11.58 -14.68
C TRP A 150 -10.87 12.00 -15.88
N HIS A 151 -10.33 12.94 -16.63
CA HIS A 151 -10.88 13.41 -17.87
C HIS A 151 -9.87 13.19 -19.01
N VAL A 152 -10.40 12.99 -20.21
CA VAL A 152 -9.62 12.76 -21.41
C VAL A 152 -9.86 13.87 -22.44
N ARG A 153 -8.80 14.27 -23.10
CA ARG A 153 -8.82 15.10 -24.31
C ARG A 153 -8.00 14.43 -25.38
N GLN A 154 -8.59 14.28 -26.56
CA GLN A 154 -7.91 13.78 -27.75
C GLN A 154 -7.69 14.95 -28.72
N LYS A 155 -6.48 15.05 -29.30
CA LYS A 155 -6.09 16.03 -30.32
C LYS A 155 -5.72 15.35 -31.61
#